data_dac9049faadd078e3fd3deaacc49ec19
#
_entry.id   dac9049faadd078e3fd3deaacc49ec19
#
_cell.length_a   1.000
_cell.length_b   1.000
_cell.length_c   1.000
_cell.angle_alpha   90.00
_cell.angle_beta   90.00
_cell.angle_gamma   90.00
#
_symmetry.space_group_name_H-M   'P 1'
#
loop_
_entity.id
_entity.type
_entity.pdbx_description
1 polymer ?
#
loop_
_entity_poly.entity_id
_entity_poly.type
_entity_poly.pdbx_seq_one_letter_code
_entity_poly.pdbx_strand_id
1 'polypeptide(L)'
;MCDCHALDRRSLLRAGAGVATVGALATFAPAAAGAVRTQTFRGAFTSPDTPDWHYLPIKVPREVREIEVSYEFHPTDTGAGFSYNVVDIGIFDPSGHDLGNAKGFRGWSGGARRSFGISRTSATPGYLAGPITPGVWTIVLGPYAIVPPGTEWQVTVTLRFGEPGPGFEPAPAPTSVPGTGPGWYRGDLHLHTVHSDGKRTQPEMITAAREAGLDFIGSSDHSTSSASYTWGRHTPPDFLVINGEEVTTRSGHWLATGLPAGTWIDWRYRAGDDQLQRFTDRVRAAGGLAIAAHPFNPVPSIRWEFGYDYAGIDAIEVWNGPWTGDDQTAVEHWHSMLASGT
;
A
#
# COMPACT_ATOMS: atom_id res chain seq x y z
N MET A 1 7.62 -56.83 -3.38
CA MET A 1 6.34 -56.51 -4.01
C MET A 1 5.74 -55.37 -3.17
N CYS A 2 5.91 -54.16 -3.61
CA CYS A 2 5.36 -52.97 -2.95
C CYS A 2 4.28 -52.41 -3.86
N ASP A 3 3.03 -52.45 -3.38
CA ASP A 3 1.91 -51.85 -4.05
C ASP A 3 1.90 -50.32 -3.79
N CYS A 4 2.12 -49.57 -4.87
CA CYS A 4 1.93 -48.10 -4.87
C CYS A 4 0.49 -47.82 -5.20
N HIS A 5 -0.32 -47.41 -4.22
CA HIS A 5 -1.65 -46.85 -4.47
C HIS A 5 -1.51 -45.40 -4.95
N ALA A 6 -1.92 -45.17 -6.18
CA ALA A 6 -2.05 -43.86 -6.78
C ALA A 6 -3.19 -43.08 -6.09
N LEU A 7 -2.89 -41.92 -5.57
CA LEU A 7 -3.89 -40.97 -5.06
C LEU A 7 -4.63 -40.28 -6.22
N ASP A 8 -5.90 -40.52 -6.29
CA ASP A 8 -6.83 -39.95 -7.27
C ASP A 8 -7.00 -38.44 -7.09
N ARG A 9 -6.82 -37.70 -8.19
CA ARG A 9 -6.94 -36.23 -8.25
C ARG A 9 -8.37 -35.65 -8.03
N ARG A 10 -9.32 -36.47 -7.64
CA ARG A 10 -10.74 -36.08 -7.47
C ARG A 10 -11.15 -35.74 -6.02
N SER A 11 -10.27 -35.87 -5.03
CA SER A 11 -10.60 -35.66 -3.61
C SER A 11 -10.26 -34.28 -3.06
N LEU A 12 -9.78 -33.33 -3.86
CA LEU A 12 -9.32 -31.99 -3.43
C LEU A 12 -10.36 -30.85 -3.66
N LEU A 13 -11.62 -31.20 -3.89
CA LEU A 13 -12.70 -30.24 -4.17
C LEU A 13 -13.84 -30.29 -3.13
N ARG A 14 -13.51 -30.41 -1.84
CA ARG A 14 -14.52 -30.25 -0.78
C ARG A 14 -13.91 -29.65 0.47
N ALA A 15 -13.78 -28.32 0.52
CA ALA A 15 -13.85 -27.50 1.75
C ALA A 15 -13.66 -26.04 1.34
N GLY A 16 -14.72 -25.31 1.19
CA GLY A 16 -14.67 -23.87 0.88
C GLY A 16 -16.07 -23.34 0.62
N ALA A 17 -17.01 -23.52 1.55
CA ALA A 17 -18.32 -22.89 1.46
C ALA A 17 -18.24 -21.45 2.00
N GLY A 18 -17.52 -20.58 1.27
CA GLY A 18 -17.70 -19.14 1.38
C GLY A 18 -19.00 -18.77 0.62
N VAL A 19 -20.03 -18.32 1.30
CA VAL A 19 -21.25 -17.82 0.67
C VAL A 19 -20.91 -16.49 -0.03
N ALA A 20 -20.45 -16.58 -1.29
CA ALA A 20 -20.46 -15.44 -2.19
C ALA A 20 -21.90 -15.27 -2.70
N THR A 21 -22.61 -14.28 -2.19
CA THR A 21 -23.87 -13.86 -2.82
C THR A 21 -23.55 -13.23 -4.18
N VAL A 22 -23.71 -14.01 -5.23
CA VAL A 22 -23.60 -13.56 -6.63
C VAL A 22 -24.77 -12.59 -6.87
N GLY A 23 -24.47 -11.30 -6.91
CA GLY A 23 -25.41 -10.30 -7.38
C GLY A 23 -25.73 -10.54 -8.86
N ALA A 24 -27.02 -10.58 -9.20
CA ALA A 24 -27.52 -10.78 -10.55
C ALA A 24 -26.85 -9.81 -11.55
N LEU A 25 -26.46 -10.33 -12.71
CA LEU A 25 -25.99 -9.55 -13.86
C LEU A 25 -27.15 -8.74 -14.44
N ALA A 26 -27.42 -7.57 -13.92
CA ALA A 26 -28.38 -6.65 -14.50
C ALA A 26 -27.75 -5.95 -15.71
N THR A 27 -28.40 -6.02 -16.86
CA THR A 27 -28.08 -5.16 -18.02
C THR A 27 -28.52 -3.74 -17.69
N PHE A 28 -27.56 -2.81 -17.60
CA PHE A 28 -27.85 -1.43 -17.22
C PHE A 28 -28.20 -0.61 -18.46
N ALA A 29 -29.38 0.04 -18.45
CA ALA A 29 -29.67 1.17 -19.32
C ALA A 29 -28.71 2.34 -18.98
N PRO A 30 -28.40 3.23 -19.94
CA PRO A 30 -27.61 4.43 -19.66
C PRO A 30 -28.24 5.23 -18.51
N ALA A 31 -27.43 5.70 -17.58
CA ALA A 31 -27.91 6.48 -16.46
C ALA A 31 -27.98 7.95 -16.84
N ALA A 32 -29.03 8.66 -16.39
CA ALA A 32 -29.13 10.09 -16.57
C ALA A 32 -27.94 10.81 -15.88
N ALA A 33 -27.51 11.94 -16.46
CA ALA A 33 -26.49 12.79 -15.82
C ALA A 33 -26.98 13.21 -14.42
N GLY A 34 -26.09 13.10 -13.41
CA GLY A 34 -26.43 13.33 -12.01
C GLY A 34 -27.02 12.13 -11.27
N ALA A 35 -27.28 11.01 -11.96
CA ALA A 35 -27.72 9.78 -11.29
C ALA A 35 -26.64 9.24 -10.34
N VAL A 36 -27.11 8.59 -9.28
CA VAL A 36 -26.26 7.91 -8.29
C VAL A 36 -26.73 6.47 -8.17
N ARG A 37 -25.78 5.54 -8.17
CA ARG A 37 -26.03 4.11 -7.88
C ARG A 37 -25.17 3.66 -6.73
N THR A 38 -25.76 2.98 -5.78
CA THR A 38 -25.08 2.44 -4.61
C THR A 38 -25.18 0.92 -4.62
N GLN A 39 -24.09 0.25 -4.28
CA GLN A 39 -24.00 -1.19 -4.08
C GLN A 39 -23.31 -1.46 -2.75
N THR A 40 -23.86 -2.39 -1.97
CA THR A 40 -23.30 -2.78 -0.68
C THR A 40 -22.92 -4.25 -0.70
N PHE A 41 -21.71 -4.53 -0.24
CA PHE A 41 -21.16 -5.87 -0.01
C PHE A 41 -21.04 -6.11 1.48
N ARG A 42 -21.26 -7.34 1.93
CA ARG A 42 -21.11 -7.74 3.32
C ARG A 42 -20.43 -9.09 3.40
N GLY A 43 -19.69 -9.30 4.47
CA GLY A 43 -19.06 -10.57 4.77
C GLY A 43 -18.47 -10.56 6.18
N ALA A 44 -17.70 -11.58 6.47
CA ALA A 44 -16.99 -11.70 7.74
C ALA A 44 -15.59 -12.28 7.50
N PHE A 45 -14.67 -11.91 8.37
CA PHE A 45 -13.37 -12.55 8.51
C PHE A 45 -13.35 -13.28 9.84
N THR A 46 -12.96 -14.55 9.84
CA THR A 46 -12.86 -15.40 11.04
C THR A 46 -11.43 -15.82 11.26
N SER A 47 -10.91 -15.56 12.45
CA SER A 47 -9.61 -16.08 12.86
C SER A 47 -9.72 -17.59 13.19
N PRO A 48 -8.78 -18.47 12.76
CA PRO A 48 -7.54 -18.18 12.04
C PRO A 48 -7.61 -18.25 10.51
N ASP A 49 -8.76 -18.53 9.91
CA ASP A 49 -8.92 -18.84 8.47
C ASP A 49 -9.09 -17.58 7.61
N THR A 50 -8.45 -16.48 8.00
CA THR A 50 -8.56 -15.22 7.27
C THR A 50 -7.56 -15.19 6.11
N PRO A 51 -8.02 -14.92 4.86
CA PRO A 51 -7.12 -14.76 3.72
C PRO A 51 -6.32 -13.47 3.83
N ASP A 52 -5.10 -13.42 3.27
CA ASP A 52 -4.30 -12.19 3.23
C ASP A 52 -4.98 -11.07 2.45
N TRP A 53 -5.67 -11.45 1.37
CA TRP A 53 -6.34 -10.51 0.46
C TRP A 53 -7.72 -11.04 0.07
N HIS A 54 -8.72 -10.17 0.15
CA HIS A 54 -10.07 -10.47 -0.29
C HIS A 54 -10.50 -9.48 -1.37
N TYR A 55 -10.87 -9.99 -2.54
CA TYR A 55 -11.15 -9.21 -3.74
C TYR A 55 -12.64 -9.12 -4.00
N LEU A 56 -13.17 -7.90 -4.11
CA LEU A 56 -14.57 -7.60 -4.39
C LEU A 56 -14.70 -6.97 -5.79
N PRO A 57 -15.15 -7.72 -6.80
CA PRO A 57 -15.37 -7.17 -8.12
C PRO A 57 -16.58 -6.24 -8.14
N ILE A 58 -16.43 -5.05 -8.71
CA ILE A 58 -17.49 -4.08 -8.91
C ILE A 58 -17.60 -3.73 -10.40
N LYS A 59 -18.82 -3.75 -10.94
CA LYS A 59 -19.08 -3.37 -12.33
C LYS A 59 -19.28 -1.86 -12.42
N VAL A 60 -18.34 -1.19 -13.07
CA VAL A 60 -18.40 0.26 -13.35
C VAL A 60 -18.87 0.44 -14.81
N PRO A 61 -20.08 0.95 -15.05
CA PRO A 61 -20.58 1.19 -16.39
C PRO A 61 -19.98 2.45 -17.02
N ARG A 62 -20.34 2.73 -18.28
CA ARG A 62 -19.99 4.00 -18.94
C ARG A 62 -20.62 5.17 -18.19
N GLU A 63 -20.05 6.38 -18.41
CA GLU A 63 -20.57 7.64 -17.87
C GLU A 63 -20.42 7.80 -16.33
N VAL A 64 -19.74 6.89 -15.66
CA VAL A 64 -19.35 7.10 -14.26
C VAL A 64 -18.21 8.11 -14.23
N ARG A 65 -18.44 9.23 -13.53
CA ARG A 65 -17.44 10.29 -13.33
C ARG A 65 -16.65 10.16 -12.04
N GLU A 66 -17.21 9.44 -11.05
CA GLU A 66 -16.62 9.31 -9.73
C GLU A 66 -17.06 8.01 -9.07
N ILE A 67 -16.12 7.36 -8.38
CA ILE A 67 -16.33 6.20 -7.52
C ILE A 67 -16.05 6.65 -6.10
N GLU A 68 -17.04 6.52 -5.22
CA GLU A 68 -16.87 6.70 -3.77
C GLU A 68 -17.02 5.34 -3.10
N VAL A 69 -16.16 5.06 -2.14
CA VAL A 69 -16.19 3.82 -1.35
C VAL A 69 -16.14 4.19 0.13
N SER A 70 -17.02 3.57 0.91
CA SER A 70 -16.90 3.55 2.36
C SER A 70 -16.92 2.12 2.86
N TYR A 71 -16.23 1.84 3.97
CA TYR A 71 -16.26 0.53 4.58
C TYR A 71 -16.27 0.62 6.10
N GLU A 72 -16.85 -0.40 6.69
CA GLU A 72 -17.00 -0.55 8.13
C GLU A 72 -16.65 -1.97 8.54
N PHE A 73 -16.05 -2.11 9.70
CA PHE A 73 -15.86 -3.38 10.40
C PHE A 73 -15.81 -3.11 11.90
N HIS A 74 -16.07 -4.13 12.71
CA HIS A 74 -16.07 -3.97 14.15
C HIS A 74 -14.65 -4.10 14.70
N PRO A 75 -14.07 -3.03 15.28
CA PRO A 75 -12.83 -3.13 16.03
C PRO A 75 -13.14 -3.85 17.35
N THR A 76 -12.80 -5.14 17.43
CA THR A 76 -12.84 -5.87 18.69
C THR A 76 -11.52 -5.64 19.42
N ASP A 77 -11.53 -5.10 20.63
CA ASP A 77 -10.34 -4.92 21.47
C ASP A 77 -10.24 -6.08 22.47
N THR A 78 -9.14 -6.81 22.41
CA THR A 78 -8.86 -7.95 23.33
C THR A 78 -7.81 -7.62 24.38
N GLY A 79 -7.22 -6.43 24.36
CA GLY A 79 -6.28 -5.92 25.37
C GLY A 79 -4.86 -6.52 25.34
N ALA A 80 -4.47 -7.28 24.31
CA ALA A 80 -3.15 -7.90 24.22
C ALA A 80 -2.57 -7.89 22.78
N GLY A 81 -1.43 -7.27 22.56
CA GLY A 81 -0.74 -7.18 21.26
C GLY A 81 -1.49 -6.31 20.24
N PHE A 82 -1.67 -6.81 18.98
CA PHE A 82 -2.76 -6.31 18.15
C PHE A 82 -4.07 -6.77 18.77
N SER A 83 -4.57 -5.99 19.71
CA SER A 83 -5.75 -6.29 20.51
C SER A 83 -7.05 -6.01 19.77
N TYR A 84 -6.98 -5.54 18.50
CA TYR A 84 -8.13 -5.12 17.74
C TYR A 84 -8.03 -5.56 16.27
N ASN A 85 -9.18 -5.66 15.63
CA ASN A 85 -9.24 -5.96 14.21
C ASN A 85 -8.72 -4.79 13.36
N VAL A 86 -7.90 -5.10 12.36
CA VAL A 86 -7.44 -4.16 11.33
C VAL A 86 -7.77 -4.76 9.97
N VAL A 87 -8.55 -4.02 9.19
CA VAL A 87 -8.87 -4.37 7.80
C VAL A 87 -8.47 -3.18 6.93
N ASP A 88 -7.53 -3.41 6.06
CA ASP A 88 -7.04 -2.44 5.10
C ASP A 88 -7.91 -2.40 3.86
N ILE A 89 -7.83 -1.31 3.08
CA ILE A 89 -8.59 -1.18 1.84
C ILE A 89 -7.81 -0.49 0.73
N GLY A 90 -8.01 -0.98 -0.50
CA GLY A 90 -7.53 -0.38 -1.72
C GLY A 90 -8.39 -0.72 -2.91
N ILE A 91 -7.99 -0.29 -4.11
CA ILE A 91 -8.77 -0.51 -5.32
C ILE A 91 -7.88 -0.61 -6.56
N PHE A 92 -8.28 -1.48 -7.48
CA PHE A 92 -7.69 -1.66 -8.81
C PHE A 92 -8.73 -1.39 -9.89
N ASP A 93 -8.27 -0.86 -11.03
CA ASP A 93 -9.11 -0.63 -12.21
C ASP A 93 -9.17 -1.86 -13.13
N PRO A 94 -9.93 -1.81 -14.26
CA PRO A 94 -10.08 -2.93 -15.17
C PRO A 94 -8.79 -3.44 -15.84
N SER A 95 -7.65 -2.77 -15.67
CA SER A 95 -6.35 -3.29 -16.12
C SER A 95 -5.85 -4.48 -15.29
N GLY A 96 -6.56 -4.81 -14.20
CA GLY A 96 -6.36 -6.01 -13.39
C GLY A 96 -5.53 -5.79 -12.14
N HIS A 97 -5.52 -6.81 -11.29
CA HIS A 97 -4.88 -6.78 -9.97
C HIS A 97 -3.87 -7.92 -9.77
N ASP A 98 -3.37 -8.52 -10.84
CA ASP A 98 -2.31 -9.53 -10.75
C ASP A 98 -1.08 -8.96 -10.03
N LEU A 99 -0.36 -9.81 -9.30
CA LEU A 99 0.80 -9.40 -8.52
C LEU A 99 1.85 -8.69 -9.41
N GLY A 100 2.16 -7.46 -9.03
CA GLY A 100 3.10 -6.58 -9.74
C GLY A 100 2.51 -5.84 -10.95
N ASN A 101 1.19 -5.93 -11.19
CA ASN A 101 0.51 -5.16 -12.24
C ASN A 101 0.22 -3.73 -11.80
N ALA A 102 1.19 -2.84 -11.98
CA ALA A 102 1.04 -1.43 -11.63
C ALA A 102 -0.02 -0.68 -12.45
N LYS A 103 -0.39 -1.17 -13.64
CA LYS A 103 -1.36 -0.49 -14.51
C LYS A 103 -2.77 -0.44 -13.92
N GLY A 104 -3.14 -1.48 -13.18
CA GLY A 104 -4.45 -1.56 -12.54
C GLY A 104 -4.52 -0.86 -11.19
N PHE A 105 -3.40 -0.56 -10.56
CA PHE A 105 -3.38 0.04 -9.23
C PHE A 105 -3.98 1.45 -9.24
N ARG A 106 -4.96 1.68 -8.36
CA ARG A 106 -5.65 2.98 -8.23
C ARG A 106 -5.62 3.52 -6.81
N GLY A 107 -4.98 2.85 -5.88
CA GLY A 107 -4.68 3.35 -4.55
C GLY A 107 -4.92 2.37 -3.43
N TRP A 108 -4.32 2.74 -2.31
CA TRP A 108 -4.32 2.02 -1.05
C TRP A 108 -4.24 3.00 0.10
N SER A 109 -4.93 2.75 1.17
CA SER A 109 -4.87 3.56 2.39
C SER A 109 -4.64 2.73 3.66
N GLY A 110 -4.39 1.43 3.52
CA GLY A 110 -4.34 0.57 4.70
C GLY A 110 -5.60 0.72 5.54
N GLY A 111 -5.44 0.65 6.86
CA GLY A 111 -6.50 0.92 7.83
C GLY A 111 -6.71 2.38 8.20
N ALA A 112 -5.97 3.31 7.60
CA ALA A 112 -5.94 4.73 7.99
C ALA A 112 -7.24 5.49 7.69
N ARG A 113 -8.06 5.00 6.74
CA ARG A 113 -9.29 5.67 6.29
C ARG A 113 -10.46 4.71 6.23
N ARG A 114 -11.66 5.23 6.46
CA ARG A 114 -12.92 4.50 6.32
C ARG A 114 -13.66 4.80 5.03
N SER A 115 -13.15 5.75 4.24
CA SER A 115 -13.74 6.10 2.94
C SER A 115 -12.71 6.72 2.02
N PHE A 116 -12.95 6.60 0.72
CA PHE A 116 -12.19 7.28 -0.32
C PHE A 116 -13.06 7.58 -1.55
N GLY A 117 -12.61 8.54 -2.34
CA GLY A 117 -13.20 8.88 -3.62
C GLY A 117 -12.13 8.98 -4.70
N ILE A 118 -12.49 8.57 -5.91
CA ILE A 118 -11.65 8.67 -7.11
C ILE A 118 -12.48 9.27 -8.23
N SER A 119 -11.96 10.32 -8.84
CA SER A 119 -12.48 10.93 -10.06
C SER A 119 -11.35 11.17 -11.06
N ARG A 120 -11.70 11.65 -12.24
CA ARG A 120 -10.70 12.04 -13.24
C ARG A 120 -9.82 13.20 -12.76
N THR A 121 -10.38 14.11 -11.96
CA THR A 121 -9.74 15.36 -11.54
C THR A 121 -8.98 15.21 -10.22
N SER A 122 -9.50 14.40 -9.30
CA SER A 122 -8.98 14.30 -7.94
C SER A 122 -9.22 12.91 -7.34
N ALA A 123 -8.46 12.60 -6.32
CA ALA A 123 -8.68 11.42 -5.48
C ALA A 123 -8.35 11.76 -4.02
N THR A 124 -8.89 10.99 -3.11
CA THR A 124 -8.48 11.00 -1.71
C THR A 124 -6.98 10.69 -1.61
N PRO A 125 -6.19 11.34 -0.75
CA PRO A 125 -4.80 10.98 -0.52
C PRO A 125 -4.64 9.47 -0.25
N GLY A 126 -3.64 8.85 -0.87
CA GLY A 126 -3.45 7.39 -0.94
C GLY A 126 -3.97 6.78 -2.26
N TYR A 127 -4.85 7.49 -2.97
CA TYR A 127 -5.46 7.05 -4.22
C TYR A 127 -5.02 7.90 -5.42
N LEU A 128 -5.19 7.35 -6.63
CA LEU A 128 -4.75 7.94 -7.88
C LEU A 128 -5.94 8.48 -8.67
N ALA A 129 -5.94 9.80 -8.91
CA ALA A 129 -6.86 10.44 -9.83
C ALA A 129 -6.61 9.98 -11.28
N GLY A 130 -7.63 10.04 -12.09
CA GLY A 130 -7.54 9.68 -13.50
C GLY A 130 -8.86 9.16 -14.06
N PRO A 131 -8.91 8.79 -15.33
CA PRO A 131 -10.12 8.33 -15.99
C PRO A 131 -10.81 7.19 -15.23
N ILE A 132 -12.13 7.24 -15.12
CA ILE A 132 -12.95 6.13 -14.61
C ILE A 132 -13.32 5.25 -15.82
N THR A 133 -12.46 4.27 -16.08
CA THR A 133 -12.63 3.36 -17.21
C THR A 133 -13.78 2.39 -16.96
N PRO A 134 -14.75 2.24 -17.88
CA PRO A 134 -15.78 1.23 -17.76
C PRO A 134 -15.20 -0.18 -17.72
N GLY A 135 -15.77 -1.04 -16.88
CA GLY A 135 -15.30 -2.42 -16.75
C GLY A 135 -15.47 -2.97 -15.33
N VAL A 136 -14.73 -4.02 -15.02
CA VAL A 136 -14.71 -4.58 -13.68
C VAL A 136 -13.54 -3.97 -12.91
N TRP A 137 -13.88 -3.17 -11.92
CA TRP A 137 -12.92 -2.70 -10.91
C TRP A 137 -12.90 -3.69 -9.75
N THR A 138 -11.84 -3.71 -8.98
CA THR A 138 -11.69 -4.64 -7.86
C THR A 138 -11.29 -3.88 -6.60
N ILE A 139 -12.15 -3.87 -5.59
CA ILE A 139 -11.76 -3.45 -4.24
C ILE A 139 -10.99 -4.61 -3.62
N VAL A 140 -9.89 -4.32 -2.97
CA VAL A 140 -9.12 -5.27 -2.18
C VAL A 140 -9.25 -4.91 -0.70
N LEU A 141 -9.69 -5.87 0.10
CA LEU A 141 -9.61 -5.80 1.55
C LEU A 141 -8.39 -6.61 1.99
N GLY A 142 -7.59 -6.03 2.88
CA GLY A 142 -6.44 -6.68 3.50
C GLY A 142 -6.66 -6.86 5.00
N PRO A 143 -7.25 -7.95 5.46
CA PRO A 143 -7.38 -8.21 6.90
C PRO A 143 -6.00 -8.35 7.52
N TYR A 144 -5.47 -7.24 8.05
CA TYR A 144 -4.11 -7.16 8.58
C TYR A 144 -3.98 -7.87 9.92
N ALA A 145 -4.95 -7.65 10.81
CA ALA A 145 -5.08 -8.35 12.08
C ALA A 145 -6.55 -8.69 12.31
N ILE A 146 -6.85 -9.94 12.57
CA ILE A 146 -8.18 -10.41 12.91
C ILE A 146 -8.09 -11.20 14.21
N VAL A 147 -8.67 -10.63 15.26
CA VAL A 147 -8.69 -11.26 16.57
C VAL A 147 -9.97 -12.10 16.77
N PRO A 148 -9.92 -13.21 17.51
CA PRO A 148 -11.10 -14.02 17.81
C PRO A 148 -12.24 -13.20 18.45
N PRO A 149 -13.50 -13.43 18.07
CA PRO A 149 -14.00 -14.46 17.16
C PRO A 149 -13.95 -14.08 15.69
N GLY A 150 -13.44 -12.92 15.32
CA GLY A 150 -13.42 -12.37 13.98
C GLY A 150 -14.17 -11.04 13.87
N THR A 151 -14.45 -10.59 12.67
CA THR A 151 -15.17 -9.34 12.43
C THR A 151 -16.09 -9.44 11.22
N GLU A 152 -17.28 -8.88 11.33
CA GLU A 152 -18.12 -8.58 10.16
C GLU A 152 -17.60 -7.31 9.50
N TRP A 153 -17.76 -7.25 8.18
CA TRP A 153 -17.41 -6.06 7.40
C TRP A 153 -18.51 -5.72 6.40
N GLN A 154 -18.60 -4.42 6.09
CA GLN A 154 -19.48 -3.90 5.06
C GLN A 154 -18.70 -2.92 4.19
N VAL A 155 -18.81 -3.06 2.86
CA VAL A 155 -18.27 -2.11 1.87
C VAL A 155 -19.44 -1.54 1.08
N THR A 156 -19.51 -0.23 1.00
CA THR A 156 -20.52 0.49 0.21
C THR A 156 -19.83 1.27 -0.90
N VAL A 157 -20.21 0.99 -2.14
CA VAL A 157 -19.72 1.64 -3.35
C VAL A 157 -20.79 2.54 -3.92
N THR A 158 -20.49 3.80 -4.12
CA THR A 158 -21.37 4.79 -4.75
C THR A 158 -20.76 5.23 -6.08
N LEU A 159 -21.47 5.01 -7.16
CA LEU A 159 -21.11 5.45 -8.51
C LEU A 159 -21.90 6.70 -8.87
N ARG A 160 -21.20 7.81 -9.15
CA ARG A 160 -21.79 9.06 -9.60
C ARG A 160 -21.64 9.20 -11.09
N PHE A 161 -22.75 9.45 -11.79
CA PHE A 161 -22.80 9.57 -13.25
C PHE A 161 -22.75 11.03 -13.69
N GLY A 162 -22.20 11.26 -14.86
CA GLY A 162 -22.13 12.57 -15.49
C GLY A 162 -20.87 12.76 -16.31
N GLU A 163 -20.72 13.97 -16.83
CA GLU A 163 -19.52 14.33 -17.59
C GLU A 163 -18.28 14.29 -16.69
N PRO A 164 -17.19 13.69 -17.16
CA PRO A 164 -15.93 13.69 -16.47
C PRO A 164 -15.38 15.13 -16.39
N GLY A 165 -14.86 15.53 -15.23
CA GLY A 165 -14.15 16.79 -15.07
C GLY A 165 -12.85 16.86 -15.88
N PRO A 166 -12.09 17.96 -15.74
CA PRO A 166 -10.75 18.08 -16.34
C PRO A 166 -9.83 16.95 -15.86
N GLY A 167 -8.77 16.69 -16.61
CA GLY A 167 -7.75 15.74 -16.20
C GLY A 167 -7.02 16.19 -14.94
N PHE A 168 -6.57 15.24 -14.13
CA PHE A 168 -5.61 15.52 -13.08
C PHE A 168 -4.27 15.92 -13.70
N GLU A 169 -3.68 16.98 -13.19
CA GLU A 169 -2.37 17.47 -13.62
C GLU A 169 -1.32 17.12 -12.54
N PRO A 170 -0.43 16.16 -12.83
CA PRO A 170 0.67 15.84 -11.93
C PRO A 170 1.64 17.01 -11.76
N ALA A 171 2.17 17.16 -10.58
CA ALA A 171 3.23 18.11 -10.26
C ALA A 171 4.25 17.41 -9.35
N PRO A 172 5.10 16.52 -9.91
CA PRO A 172 6.13 15.83 -9.13
C PRO A 172 7.20 16.82 -8.65
N ALA A 173 7.86 16.47 -7.54
CA ALA A 173 9.01 17.25 -7.06
C ALA A 173 10.16 17.20 -8.06
N PRO A 174 10.99 18.27 -8.12
CA PRO A 174 12.28 18.22 -8.83
C PRO A 174 13.18 17.11 -8.29
N THR A 175 13.93 16.48 -9.17
CA THR A 175 14.86 15.38 -8.81
C THR A 175 16.23 15.86 -8.35
N SER A 176 16.44 17.18 -8.33
CA SER A 176 17.69 17.80 -7.89
C SER A 176 17.44 19.22 -7.39
N VAL A 177 18.31 19.70 -6.52
CA VAL A 177 18.36 21.08 -6.05
C VAL A 177 19.47 21.81 -6.77
N PRO A 178 19.19 22.92 -7.46
CA PRO A 178 20.22 23.71 -8.14
C PRO A 178 21.32 24.22 -7.20
N GLY A 179 22.57 24.15 -7.64
CA GLY A 179 23.72 24.67 -6.88
C GLY A 179 24.24 23.74 -5.77
N THR A 180 23.64 22.56 -5.60
CA THR A 180 24.21 21.54 -4.70
C THR A 180 25.37 20.81 -5.36
N GLY A 181 26.39 20.43 -4.58
CA GLY A 181 27.56 19.68 -4.99
C GLY A 181 27.85 18.54 -4.01
N PRO A 182 28.99 17.84 -4.15
CA PRO A 182 29.41 16.84 -3.17
C PRO A 182 29.51 17.44 -1.76
N GLY A 183 28.90 16.79 -0.77
CA GLY A 183 28.86 17.28 0.60
C GLY A 183 28.08 16.37 1.53
N TRP A 184 27.93 16.79 2.77
CA TRP A 184 27.08 16.16 3.75
C TRP A 184 25.73 16.88 3.78
N TYR A 185 24.64 16.11 3.69
CA TYR A 185 23.27 16.59 3.74
C TYR A 185 22.53 15.85 4.85
N ARG A 186 21.64 16.56 5.53
CA ARG A 186 20.77 15.98 6.55
C ARG A 186 19.44 15.59 5.93
N GLY A 187 18.98 14.39 6.16
CA GLY A 187 17.68 13.94 5.66
C GLY A 187 17.05 12.85 6.51
N ASP A 188 15.77 12.66 6.28
CA ASP A 188 14.99 11.57 6.81
C ASP A 188 14.43 10.80 5.62
N LEU A 189 14.67 9.50 5.55
CA LEU A 189 14.23 8.65 4.43
C LEU A 189 12.95 7.88 4.72
N HIS A 190 12.47 7.91 5.98
CA HIS A 190 11.30 7.15 6.40
C HIS A 190 10.27 8.06 7.09
N LEU A 191 9.31 8.54 6.33
CA LEU A 191 8.24 9.38 6.86
C LEU A 191 6.90 9.11 6.14
N HIS A 192 5.81 9.36 6.88
CA HIS A 192 4.46 9.17 6.38
C HIS A 192 3.68 10.48 6.39
N THR A 193 2.87 10.65 5.34
CA THR A 193 1.96 11.79 5.20
C THR A 193 0.51 11.32 5.29
N VAL A 194 -0.42 12.25 5.07
CA VAL A 194 -1.84 11.93 4.90
C VAL A 194 -2.12 11.05 3.67
N HIS A 195 -1.11 10.69 2.87
CA HIS A 195 -1.26 9.72 1.78
C HIS A 195 -1.30 8.27 2.29
N SER A 196 -0.83 8.01 3.50
CA SER A 196 -1.04 6.77 4.23
C SER A 196 -1.63 7.05 5.63
N ASP A 197 -0.95 6.73 6.70
CA ASP A 197 -1.39 6.86 8.08
C ASP A 197 -0.75 8.05 8.82
N GLY A 198 0.15 8.77 8.17
CA GLY A 198 0.71 10.02 8.68
C GLY A 198 -0.35 11.09 8.88
N LYS A 199 -0.09 12.02 9.79
CA LYS A 199 -1.04 13.08 10.18
C LYS A 199 -0.79 14.40 9.48
N ARG A 200 0.41 14.59 8.89
CA ARG A 200 0.78 15.83 8.22
C ARG A 200 0.48 15.77 6.73
N THR A 201 -0.03 16.86 6.20
CA THR A 201 -0.07 17.13 4.77
C THR A 201 1.35 17.38 4.24
N GLN A 202 1.53 17.32 2.92
CA GLN A 202 2.83 17.59 2.29
C GLN A 202 3.43 18.95 2.67
N PRO A 203 2.70 20.10 2.62
CA PRO A 203 3.26 21.38 3.06
C PRO A 203 3.63 21.42 4.56
N GLU A 204 2.83 20.78 5.42
CA GLU A 204 3.16 20.68 6.85
C GLU A 204 4.41 19.82 7.09
N MET A 205 4.60 18.76 6.27
CA MET A 205 5.79 17.91 6.32
C MET A 205 7.05 18.69 5.91
N ILE A 206 7.00 19.46 4.82
CA ILE A 206 8.12 20.33 4.39
C ILE A 206 8.46 21.34 5.49
N THR A 207 7.45 21.94 6.11
CA THR A 207 7.67 22.89 7.22
C THR A 207 8.37 22.21 8.39
N ALA A 208 7.87 21.06 8.83
CA ALA A 208 8.47 20.31 9.95
C ALA A 208 9.90 19.85 9.65
N ALA A 209 10.17 19.39 8.42
CA ALA A 209 11.51 18.98 8.00
C ALA A 209 12.50 20.16 8.03
N ARG A 210 12.09 21.33 7.56
CA ARG A 210 12.93 22.54 7.60
C ARG A 210 13.17 23.02 9.03
N GLU A 211 12.16 22.99 9.89
CA GLU A 211 12.30 23.30 11.31
C GLU A 211 13.26 22.35 12.03
N ALA A 212 13.32 21.08 11.59
CA ALA A 212 14.29 20.09 12.06
C ALA A 212 15.69 20.26 11.45
N GLY A 213 15.88 21.21 10.54
CA GLY A 213 17.16 21.46 9.87
C GLY A 213 17.56 20.41 8.84
N LEU A 214 16.56 19.76 8.21
CA LEU A 214 16.79 18.80 7.14
C LEU A 214 16.96 19.50 5.78
N ASP A 215 17.82 18.96 4.94
CA ASP A 215 18.06 19.39 3.56
C ASP A 215 17.16 18.64 2.58
N PHE A 216 16.73 17.42 2.95
CA PHE A 216 15.89 16.58 2.14
C PHE A 216 15.01 15.64 2.99
N ILE A 217 13.98 15.07 2.34
CA ILE A 217 13.18 13.97 2.89
C ILE A 217 12.92 12.89 1.83
N GLY A 218 12.74 11.65 2.28
CA GLY A 218 12.20 10.54 1.50
C GLY A 218 10.69 10.42 1.72
N SER A 219 9.91 10.44 0.64
CA SER A 219 8.48 10.15 0.71
C SER A 219 8.28 8.63 0.73
N SER A 220 7.76 8.09 1.83
CA SER A 220 7.66 6.64 2.04
C SER A 220 6.27 6.21 2.55
N ASP A 221 5.20 6.84 2.08
CA ASP A 221 3.84 6.45 2.43
C ASP A 221 3.58 4.95 2.14
N HIS A 222 2.88 4.26 3.05
CA HIS A 222 2.62 2.82 3.00
C HIS A 222 1.96 2.38 1.69
N SER A 223 2.67 1.57 0.90
CA SER A 223 2.18 0.84 -0.27
C SER A 223 1.43 1.70 -1.31
N THR A 224 1.77 3.00 -1.40
CA THR A 224 1.17 3.94 -2.36
C THR A 224 2.19 4.94 -2.88
N SER A 225 2.15 5.20 -4.18
CA SER A 225 2.95 6.24 -4.83
C SER A 225 2.20 7.56 -5.00
N SER A 226 1.00 7.71 -4.44
CA SER A 226 0.11 8.83 -4.72
C SER A 226 0.68 10.19 -4.35
N ALA A 227 1.50 10.29 -3.30
CA ALA A 227 2.16 11.52 -2.88
C ALA A 227 3.13 12.06 -3.94
N SER A 228 3.79 11.17 -4.70
CA SER A 228 4.80 11.52 -5.69
C SER A 228 4.26 12.43 -6.81
N TYR A 229 2.97 12.39 -7.08
CA TYR A 229 2.31 13.21 -8.10
C TYR A 229 2.06 14.66 -7.67
N THR A 230 2.25 15.02 -6.41
CA THR A 230 1.84 16.35 -5.89
C THR A 230 2.91 17.09 -5.10
N TRP A 231 4.02 16.45 -4.76
CA TRP A 231 5.10 17.08 -3.99
C TRP A 231 5.61 18.38 -4.60
N GLY A 232 5.71 18.48 -5.94
CA GLY A 232 6.22 19.67 -6.60
C GLY A 232 5.35 20.93 -6.42
N ARG A 233 4.10 20.76 -5.97
CA ARG A 233 3.23 21.90 -5.61
C ARG A 233 3.67 22.57 -4.31
N HIS A 234 4.45 21.91 -3.50
CA HIS A 234 4.79 22.28 -2.12
C HIS A 234 6.30 22.35 -1.85
N THR A 235 7.10 21.70 -2.70
CA THR A 235 8.56 21.61 -2.52
C THR A 235 9.23 22.93 -2.92
N PRO A 236 9.92 23.62 -1.98
CA PRO A 236 10.71 24.79 -2.31
C PRO A 236 11.90 24.44 -3.23
N PRO A 237 12.43 25.41 -3.98
CA PRO A 237 13.50 25.16 -4.94
C PRO A 237 14.85 24.75 -4.32
N ASP A 238 15.03 24.98 -3.03
CA ASP A 238 16.21 24.68 -2.22
C ASP A 238 16.02 23.45 -1.32
N PHE A 239 14.99 22.64 -1.54
CA PHE A 239 14.69 21.45 -0.76
C PHE A 239 14.46 20.24 -1.67
N LEU A 240 14.99 19.07 -1.30
CA LEU A 240 14.82 17.85 -2.09
C LEU A 240 13.77 16.93 -1.44
N VAL A 241 12.86 16.41 -2.28
CA VAL A 241 11.98 15.30 -1.91
C VAL A 241 12.31 14.10 -2.78
N ILE A 242 12.82 13.05 -2.17
CA ILE A 242 13.12 11.77 -2.82
C ILE A 242 11.84 10.95 -2.85
N ASN A 243 11.33 10.62 -4.04
CA ASN A 243 10.14 9.79 -4.17
C ASN A 243 10.44 8.34 -3.81
N GLY A 244 9.47 7.71 -3.15
CA GLY A 244 9.51 6.31 -2.78
C GLY A 244 8.19 5.86 -2.20
N GLU A 245 8.20 4.70 -1.60
CA GLU A 245 7.12 4.15 -0.78
C GLU A 245 7.69 3.16 0.24
N GLU A 246 7.02 2.97 1.34
CA GLU A 246 7.25 1.83 2.22
C GLU A 246 6.40 0.65 1.75
N VAL A 247 7.07 -0.37 1.22
CA VAL A 247 6.46 -1.61 0.74
C VAL A 247 6.13 -2.47 1.96
N THR A 248 4.88 -2.39 2.40
CA THR A 248 4.39 -2.91 3.68
C THR A 248 3.90 -4.35 3.52
N THR A 249 4.81 -5.30 3.39
CA THR A 249 4.46 -6.71 3.25
C THR A 249 4.01 -7.34 4.57
N ARG A 250 3.44 -8.55 4.51
CA ARG A 250 3.04 -9.33 5.70
C ARG A 250 4.24 -10.02 6.41
N SER A 251 5.44 -9.86 5.90
CA SER A 251 6.67 -10.48 6.42
C SER A 251 7.78 -9.46 6.70
N GLY A 252 7.41 -8.23 6.96
CA GLY A 252 8.32 -7.12 7.17
C GLY A 252 8.19 -6.04 6.10
N HIS A 253 8.70 -4.87 6.40
CA HIS A 253 8.58 -3.69 5.55
C HIS A 253 9.94 -3.31 4.96
N TRP A 254 9.92 -2.63 3.82
CA TRP A 254 11.12 -2.08 3.22
C TRP A 254 10.82 -0.82 2.40
N LEU A 255 11.77 0.08 2.36
CA LEU A 255 11.66 1.30 1.60
C LEU A 255 12.13 1.06 0.17
N ALA A 256 11.28 1.38 -0.79
CA ALA A 256 11.65 1.55 -2.18
C ALA A 256 11.87 3.04 -2.41
N THR A 257 13.13 3.50 -2.41
CA THR A 257 13.47 4.92 -2.42
C THR A 257 14.19 5.34 -3.70
N GLY A 258 14.08 6.62 -4.11
CA GLY A 258 14.72 7.12 -5.33
C GLY A 258 13.96 6.78 -6.61
N LEU A 259 12.67 6.49 -6.52
CA LEU A 259 11.84 6.09 -7.65
C LEU A 259 11.41 7.28 -8.52
N PRO A 260 11.26 7.11 -9.84
CA PRO A 260 10.52 8.05 -10.68
C PRO A 260 9.11 8.26 -10.14
N ALA A 261 8.59 9.49 -10.23
CA ALA A 261 7.24 9.80 -9.78
C ALA A 261 6.21 8.88 -10.44
N GLY A 262 5.27 8.37 -9.64
CA GLY A 262 4.24 7.44 -10.08
C GLY A 262 4.67 5.98 -10.19
N THR A 263 5.93 5.67 -9.93
CA THR A 263 6.36 4.26 -9.79
C THR A 263 5.76 3.69 -8.52
N TRP A 264 5.15 2.54 -8.65
CA TRP A 264 4.52 1.80 -7.55
C TRP A 264 5.06 0.38 -7.51
N ILE A 265 5.31 -0.14 -6.29
CA ILE A 265 5.80 -1.48 -6.01
C ILE A 265 4.72 -2.26 -5.25
N ASP A 266 4.43 -3.46 -5.70
CA ASP A 266 3.41 -4.30 -5.06
C ASP A 266 3.95 -4.95 -3.77
N TRP A 267 3.16 -4.90 -2.73
CA TRP A 267 3.47 -5.40 -1.38
C TRP A 267 2.77 -6.72 -1.04
N ARG A 268 1.92 -7.23 -1.94
CA ARG A 268 1.00 -8.33 -1.66
C ARG A 268 1.68 -9.70 -1.75
N TYR A 269 2.77 -9.89 -1.02
CA TYR A 269 3.52 -11.13 -0.92
C TYR A 269 4.10 -11.33 0.50
N ARG A 270 4.56 -12.55 0.76
CA ARG A 270 5.24 -12.96 2.00
C ARG A 270 6.67 -13.42 1.71
N ALA A 271 7.46 -13.61 2.76
CA ALA A 271 8.83 -14.13 2.65
C ALA A 271 8.89 -15.49 1.93
N GLY A 272 7.91 -16.37 2.16
CA GLY A 272 7.84 -17.69 1.51
C GLY A 272 7.42 -17.70 0.04
N ASP A 273 7.07 -16.54 -0.54
CA ASP A 273 6.61 -16.45 -1.93
C ASP A 273 7.76 -16.17 -2.91
N ASP A 274 8.98 -15.99 -2.44
CA ASP A 274 10.19 -15.70 -3.23
C ASP A 274 10.07 -14.49 -4.18
N GLN A 275 9.33 -13.45 -3.74
CA GLN A 275 9.07 -12.27 -4.58
C GLN A 275 9.96 -11.06 -4.25
N LEU A 276 10.62 -11.02 -3.11
CA LEU A 276 11.41 -9.86 -2.67
C LEU A 276 12.42 -9.43 -3.76
N GLN A 277 13.25 -10.35 -4.22
CA GLN A 277 14.27 -10.08 -5.24
C GLN A 277 13.68 -9.47 -6.52
N ARG A 278 12.53 -9.99 -6.99
CA ARG A 278 11.82 -9.45 -8.16
C ARG A 278 11.47 -7.98 -8.01
N PHE A 279 11.01 -7.56 -6.84
CA PHE A 279 10.57 -6.19 -6.61
C PHE A 279 11.75 -5.25 -6.30
N THR A 280 12.75 -5.71 -5.56
CA THR A 280 13.97 -4.91 -5.33
C THR A 280 14.77 -4.72 -6.62
N ASP A 281 14.82 -5.69 -7.52
CA ASP A 281 15.42 -5.54 -8.85
C ASP A 281 14.68 -4.48 -9.69
N ARG A 282 13.35 -4.36 -9.57
CA ARG A 282 12.59 -3.28 -10.23
C ARG A 282 12.98 -1.91 -9.69
N VAL A 283 13.19 -1.79 -8.38
CA VAL A 283 13.67 -0.55 -7.74
C VAL A 283 15.04 -0.18 -8.26
N ARG A 284 16.00 -1.12 -8.29
CA ARG A 284 17.35 -0.89 -8.82
C ARG A 284 17.34 -0.55 -10.30
N ALA A 285 16.51 -1.24 -11.09
CA ALA A 285 16.37 -0.93 -12.52
C ALA A 285 15.80 0.49 -12.77
N ALA A 286 15.04 1.03 -11.81
CA ALA A 286 14.57 2.41 -11.83
C ALA A 286 15.60 3.44 -11.29
N GLY A 287 16.77 2.98 -10.83
CA GLY A 287 17.83 3.81 -10.24
C GLY A 287 17.68 4.07 -8.74
N GLY A 288 16.76 3.37 -8.09
CA GLY A 288 16.48 3.49 -6.65
C GLY A 288 17.23 2.48 -5.79
N LEU A 289 16.99 2.54 -4.50
CA LEU A 289 17.53 1.65 -3.47
C LEU A 289 16.40 0.96 -2.70
N ALA A 290 16.64 -0.29 -2.32
CA ALA A 290 15.80 -1.07 -1.43
C ALA A 290 16.43 -1.11 -0.02
N ILE A 291 15.69 -0.64 0.99
CA ILE A 291 16.19 -0.51 2.37
C ILE A 291 15.27 -1.31 3.30
N ALA A 292 15.78 -2.28 4.06
CA ALA A 292 14.98 -2.98 5.06
C ALA A 292 14.58 -1.99 6.17
N ALA A 293 13.29 -1.77 6.35
CA ALA A 293 12.74 -0.84 7.32
C ALA A 293 12.63 -1.53 8.70
N HIS A 294 13.04 -0.82 9.76
CA HIS A 294 12.94 -1.27 11.17
C HIS A 294 13.00 -2.80 11.37
N PRO A 295 14.07 -3.49 10.91
CA PRO A 295 14.08 -4.95 10.73
C PRO A 295 13.97 -5.75 12.03
N PHE A 296 14.22 -5.10 13.18
CA PHE A 296 14.13 -5.71 14.51
C PHE A 296 12.88 -5.31 15.27
N ASN A 297 11.90 -4.68 14.59
CA ASN A 297 10.63 -4.33 15.24
C ASN A 297 9.99 -5.58 15.89
N PRO A 298 9.59 -5.51 17.17
CA PRO A 298 9.10 -6.68 17.90
C PRO A 298 7.68 -7.11 17.49
N VAL A 299 6.95 -6.29 16.75
CA VAL A 299 5.59 -6.60 16.30
C VAL A 299 5.62 -7.64 15.20
N PRO A 300 4.98 -8.82 15.36
CA PRO A 300 5.12 -9.95 14.45
C PRO A 300 4.82 -9.64 12.97
N SER A 301 3.81 -8.79 12.70
CA SER A 301 3.42 -8.43 11.32
C SER A 301 4.31 -7.36 10.68
N ILE A 302 5.22 -6.76 11.45
CA ILE A 302 6.14 -5.70 11.02
C ILE A 302 7.57 -6.23 10.96
N ARG A 303 7.87 -7.22 11.82
CA ARG A 303 9.20 -7.82 11.92
C ARG A 303 9.68 -8.39 10.59
N TRP A 304 10.95 -8.16 10.29
CA TRP A 304 11.62 -8.68 9.11
C TRP A 304 11.73 -10.22 9.12
N GLU A 305 11.18 -10.88 8.11
CA GLU A 305 11.18 -12.35 7.97
C GLU A 305 11.87 -12.83 6.68
N PHE A 306 12.43 -11.92 5.87
CA PHE A 306 13.11 -12.26 4.61
C PHE A 306 14.57 -12.70 4.78
N GLY A 307 15.03 -12.87 6.03
CA GLY A 307 16.40 -13.26 6.37
C GLY A 307 17.30 -12.07 6.74
N TYR A 308 18.14 -12.29 7.74
CA TYR A 308 19.05 -11.27 8.27
C TYR A 308 20.41 -11.24 7.54
N ASP A 309 20.55 -11.97 6.44
CA ASP A 309 21.59 -11.80 5.43
C ASP A 309 21.25 -10.68 4.44
N TYR A 310 20.00 -10.17 4.50
CA TYR A 310 19.46 -9.10 3.66
C TYR A 310 19.67 -9.31 2.16
N ALA A 311 19.62 -10.55 1.71
CA ALA A 311 19.76 -10.88 0.31
C ALA A 311 18.75 -10.07 -0.54
N GLY A 312 19.26 -9.32 -1.53
CA GLY A 312 18.42 -8.47 -2.36
C GLY A 312 18.07 -7.11 -1.75
N ILE A 313 18.67 -6.71 -0.64
CA ILE A 313 18.52 -5.39 0.01
C ILE A 313 19.82 -4.60 -0.12
N ASP A 314 19.74 -3.29 -0.27
CA ASP A 314 20.89 -2.40 -0.48
C ASP A 314 21.38 -1.73 0.82
N ALA A 315 20.47 -1.55 1.81
CA ALA A 315 20.77 -0.96 3.10
C ALA A 315 19.75 -1.43 4.16
N ILE A 316 20.08 -1.20 5.43
CA ILE A 316 19.17 -1.45 6.55
C ILE A 316 18.93 -0.16 7.34
N GLU A 317 17.73 0.04 7.80
CA GLU A 317 17.38 1.10 8.73
C GLU A 317 17.83 0.70 10.14
N VAL A 318 18.58 1.59 10.79
CA VAL A 318 19.13 1.34 12.13
C VAL A 318 18.49 2.22 13.20
N TRP A 319 17.64 3.17 12.81
CA TRP A 319 16.94 4.07 13.70
C TRP A 319 15.59 4.46 13.09
N ASN A 320 14.51 4.15 13.82
CA ASN A 320 13.14 4.45 13.42
C ASN A 320 12.36 5.11 14.57
N GLY A 321 12.06 6.41 14.45
CA GLY A 321 11.30 7.15 15.46
C GLY A 321 12.07 7.41 16.77
N PRO A 322 11.41 7.42 17.93
CA PRO A 322 12.07 7.50 19.23
C PRO A 322 12.94 6.28 19.46
N TRP A 323 14.16 6.49 19.95
CA TRP A 323 15.12 5.41 20.19
C TRP A 323 14.56 4.34 21.13
N THR A 324 14.58 3.08 20.71
CA THR A 324 14.08 1.92 21.45
C THR A 324 15.09 0.75 21.38
N GLY A 325 14.76 -0.40 22.02
CA GLY A 325 15.67 -1.56 22.07
C GLY A 325 15.88 -2.26 20.73
N ASP A 326 14.96 -2.13 19.79
CA ASP A 326 15.09 -2.65 18.44
C ASP A 326 16.06 -1.81 17.59
N ASP A 327 16.11 -0.48 17.78
CA ASP A 327 17.13 0.38 17.16
C ASP A 327 18.53 0.01 17.65
N GLN A 328 18.69 -0.22 18.98
CA GLN A 328 19.97 -0.68 19.53
C GLN A 328 20.40 -2.02 18.91
N THR A 329 19.47 -2.96 18.77
CA THR A 329 19.71 -4.25 18.13
C THR A 329 20.09 -4.06 16.64
N ALA A 330 19.42 -3.16 15.94
CA ALA A 330 19.71 -2.86 14.54
C ALA A 330 21.12 -2.30 14.35
N VAL A 331 21.54 -1.36 15.20
CA VAL A 331 22.91 -0.80 15.18
C VAL A 331 23.96 -1.86 15.47
N GLU A 332 23.75 -2.70 16.49
CA GLU A 332 24.68 -3.76 16.85
C GLU A 332 24.83 -4.80 15.72
N HIS A 333 23.72 -5.17 15.10
CA HIS A 333 23.71 -6.07 13.97
C HIS A 333 24.43 -5.46 12.76
N TRP A 334 24.10 -4.23 12.38
CA TRP A 334 24.76 -3.49 11.30
C TRP A 334 26.27 -3.39 11.54
N HIS A 335 26.69 -3.05 12.76
CA HIS A 335 28.11 -3.01 13.12
C HIS A 335 28.80 -4.38 12.96
N SER A 336 28.11 -5.45 13.35
CA SER A 336 28.60 -6.83 13.17
C SER A 336 28.78 -7.19 11.70
N MET A 337 27.84 -6.81 10.83
CA MET A 337 27.93 -7.01 9.39
C MET A 337 29.15 -6.28 8.81
N LEU A 338 29.33 -5.00 9.12
CA LEU A 338 30.49 -4.23 8.69
C LEU A 338 31.80 -4.86 9.13
N ALA A 339 31.88 -5.35 10.36
CA ALA A 339 33.07 -6.02 10.91
C ALA A 339 33.37 -7.36 10.21
N SER A 340 32.36 -8.04 9.67
CA SER A 340 32.52 -9.28 8.88
C SER A 340 32.79 -9.05 7.41
N GLY A 341 32.72 -7.80 6.93
CA GLY A 341 32.95 -7.44 5.53
C GLY A 341 31.72 -7.68 4.63
N THR A 342 30.56 -7.65 5.23
CA THR A 342 29.27 -7.82 4.51
C THR A 342 28.74 -6.46 4.07
#